data_f21e4c84ae0a06d188a2907f847dc90f
#
_entry.id   f21e4c84ae0a06d188a2907f847dc90f
#
_cell.length_a   1.000
_cell.length_b   1.000
_cell.length_c   1.000
_cell.angle_alpha   90.00
_cell.angle_beta   90.00
_cell.angle_gamma   90.00
#
_symmetry.space_group_name_H-M   'P 1'
#
loop_
_entity.id
_entity.type
_entity.pdbx_description
1 polymer ?
#
loop_
_entity_poly.entity_id
_entity_poly.type
_entity_poly.pdbx_seq_one_letter_code
_entity_poly.pdbx_strand_id
1 'polypeptide(L)'
;MYNSELIATYQNGNTKTILYNDGTKIHVTDEDDFKYSYAESCDIQVSQCCDNGCEFCYAGCSPTGKHGDLTSWKFLHTMHPYTEVAINLQFPTPPNLMEFLYTMKAQNVFVNVTINQKHFMSSYGRQFVKFLATMNLIKGIGISLIDPTEDGFIDAVKEFPNTVVHVIAGVVKQADIKYMMDKDLKLLILGYKHKGRGTEFYKNHMSDIEAKIYFLEQNIMEYADHFEVVSFDNLALKQLHMGDKLSDEEWEVFYAGDDGTVTFYIDLVNGTFARSSLSEIHYPIGELTIDEMFQVIQKEVENETTELS
;
A
#
# COMPACT_ATOMS: atom_id res chain seq x y z
N MET A 1 9.52 15.66 19.69
CA MET A 1 9.13 16.62 18.63
C MET A 1 9.68 16.05 17.35
N TYR A 2 8.82 15.54 16.47
CA TYR A 2 9.22 15.14 15.12
C TYR A 2 9.72 16.38 14.40
N ASN A 3 10.93 16.34 13.90
CA ASN A 3 11.50 17.40 13.08
C ASN A 3 11.08 17.10 11.62
N SER A 4 9.80 17.28 11.30
CA SER A 4 9.29 17.10 9.95
C SER A 4 9.86 18.20 9.06
N GLU A 5 10.77 17.84 8.16
CA GLU A 5 11.39 18.78 7.21
C GLU A 5 10.58 18.77 5.91
N LEU A 6 10.34 19.97 5.37
CA LEU A 6 9.69 20.14 4.07
C LEU A 6 10.58 19.57 2.95
N ILE A 7 10.05 18.61 2.20
CA ILE A 7 10.71 18.07 1.00
C ILE A 7 10.34 18.88 -0.23
N ALA A 8 9.04 19.09 -0.45
CA ALA A 8 8.53 19.72 -1.66
C ALA A 8 7.17 20.37 -1.45
N THR A 9 6.88 21.34 -2.31
CA THR A 9 5.53 21.85 -2.54
C THR A 9 5.28 21.83 -4.03
N TYR A 10 4.19 21.22 -4.47
CA TYR A 10 3.87 21.07 -5.89
C TYR A 10 2.36 21.20 -6.12
N GLN A 11 1.98 21.42 -7.38
CA GLN A 11 0.60 21.52 -7.83
C GLN A 11 0.22 20.24 -8.60
N ASN A 12 -0.95 19.69 -8.28
CA ASN A 12 -1.54 18.55 -8.96
C ASN A 12 -3.04 18.84 -9.23
N GLY A 13 -3.37 19.23 -10.45
CA GLY A 13 -4.71 19.76 -10.77
C GLY A 13 -4.97 21.06 -10.02
N ASN A 14 -6.09 21.17 -9.32
CA ASN A 14 -6.40 22.32 -8.45
C ASN A 14 -5.82 22.18 -7.03
N THR A 15 -5.16 21.05 -6.74
CA THR A 15 -4.65 20.69 -5.42
C THR A 15 -3.19 21.09 -5.26
N LYS A 16 -2.88 21.91 -4.26
CA LYS A 16 -1.52 22.19 -3.81
C LYS A 16 -1.13 21.16 -2.74
N THR A 17 -0.07 20.38 -2.99
CA THR A 17 0.44 19.38 -2.06
C THR A 17 1.72 19.87 -1.39
N ILE A 18 1.78 19.76 -0.07
CA ILE A 18 2.96 20.05 0.77
C ILE A 18 3.43 18.72 1.36
N LEU A 19 4.65 18.30 1.01
CA LEU A 19 5.21 17.00 1.34
C LEU A 19 6.37 17.13 2.33
N TYR A 20 6.33 16.34 3.40
CA TYR A 20 7.35 16.28 4.44
C TYR A 20 8.16 14.97 4.38
N ASN A 21 9.32 14.95 5.04
CA ASN A 21 10.28 13.85 5.03
C ASN A 21 9.80 12.59 5.76
N ASP A 22 8.80 12.72 6.62
CA ASP A 22 8.13 11.60 7.33
C ASP A 22 6.99 10.97 6.50
N GLY A 23 6.74 11.46 5.28
CA GLY A 23 5.70 10.99 4.38
C GLY A 23 4.36 11.75 4.52
N THR A 24 4.24 12.67 5.48
CA THR A 24 3.05 13.50 5.63
C THR A 24 2.83 14.37 4.39
N LYS A 25 1.62 14.31 3.84
CA LYS A 25 1.13 15.19 2.77
C LYS A 25 -0.01 16.04 3.29
N ILE A 26 0.05 17.35 3.04
CA ILE A 26 -1.05 18.28 3.29
C ILE A 26 -1.56 18.75 1.94
N HIS A 27 -2.84 18.51 1.68
CA HIS A 27 -3.52 18.96 0.46
C HIS A 27 -4.33 20.23 0.74
N VAL A 28 -4.22 21.21 -0.14
CA VAL A 28 -4.92 22.48 -0.04
C VAL A 28 -5.50 22.83 -1.40
N THR A 29 -6.77 23.23 -1.44
CA THR A 29 -7.44 23.78 -2.62
C THR A 29 -8.29 24.99 -2.22
N ASP A 30 -8.51 25.91 -3.16
CA ASP A 30 -9.44 27.04 -3.02
C ASP A 30 -10.84 26.71 -3.60
N GLU A 31 -11.03 25.48 -4.13
CA GLU A 31 -12.29 24.98 -4.67
C GLU A 31 -12.99 24.06 -3.65
N ASP A 32 -14.27 23.73 -3.89
CA ASP A 32 -15.07 22.87 -3.02
C ASP A 32 -14.56 21.42 -3.00
N ASP A 33 -14.00 20.94 -4.14
CA ASP A 33 -13.52 19.57 -4.30
C ASP A 33 -12.06 19.52 -4.77
N PHE A 34 -11.31 18.53 -4.30
CA PHE A 34 -9.98 18.23 -4.80
C PHE A 34 -10.05 17.54 -6.17
N LYS A 35 -9.30 18.08 -7.15
CA LYS A 35 -9.19 17.52 -8.50
C LYS A 35 -7.72 17.29 -8.84
N TYR A 36 -7.39 16.06 -9.13
CA TYR A 36 -6.03 15.64 -9.43
C TYR A 36 -5.84 15.42 -10.93
N SER A 37 -4.75 15.95 -11.50
CA SER A 37 -4.38 15.74 -12.91
C SER A 37 -3.62 14.44 -13.12
N TYR A 38 -2.96 13.93 -12.08
CA TYR A 38 -2.20 12.67 -12.08
C TYR A 38 -2.31 11.99 -10.70
N ALA A 39 -2.07 10.69 -10.67
CA ALA A 39 -2.13 9.93 -9.42
C ALA A 39 -1.02 10.33 -8.44
N GLU A 40 -1.37 10.54 -7.18
CA GLU A 40 -0.44 10.78 -6.08
C GLU A 40 0.30 9.50 -5.66
N SER A 41 -0.31 8.33 -5.90
CA SER A 41 0.28 7.03 -5.61
C SER A 41 -0.20 5.95 -6.58
N CYS A 42 0.59 4.89 -6.71
CA CYS A 42 0.26 3.70 -7.49
C CYS A 42 0.71 2.44 -6.75
N ASP A 43 -0.19 1.45 -6.67
CA ASP A 43 0.19 0.10 -6.26
C ASP A 43 0.64 -0.70 -7.49
N ILE A 44 1.89 -1.14 -7.54
CA ILE A 44 2.42 -1.86 -8.69
C ILE A 44 2.77 -3.31 -8.31
N GLN A 45 2.05 -4.27 -8.88
CA GLN A 45 2.38 -5.68 -8.76
C GLN A 45 3.53 -6.02 -9.73
N VAL A 46 4.72 -6.19 -9.18
CA VAL A 46 5.93 -6.47 -9.99
C VAL A 46 6.20 -7.97 -10.15
N SER A 47 5.57 -8.81 -9.34
CA SER A 47 5.82 -10.25 -9.37
C SER A 47 4.66 -11.05 -8.74
N GLN A 48 4.44 -12.25 -9.25
CA GLN A 48 3.66 -13.33 -8.62
C GLN A 48 4.56 -14.52 -8.18
N CYS A 49 5.88 -14.39 -8.36
CA CYS A 49 6.83 -15.42 -7.93
C CYS A 49 7.18 -15.21 -6.45
N CYS A 50 6.73 -16.11 -5.58
CA CYS A 50 6.91 -16.00 -4.13
C CYS A 50 6.86 -17.39 -3.47
N ASP A 51 7.79 -17.65 -2.55
CA ASP A 51 7.90 -18.92 -1.83
C ASP A 51 7.28 -18.91 -0.42
N ASN A 52 6.61 -17.82 0.00
CA ASN A 52 6.02 -17.71 1.34
C ASN A 52 4.85 -18.67 1.58
N GLY A 53 4.08 -19.01 0.53
CA GLY A 53 2.99 -19.98 0.63
C GLY A 53 1.77 -19.52 1.44
N CYS A 54 1.55 -18.20 1.64
CA CYS A 54 0.41 -17.68 2.42
C CYS A 54 -0.92 -18.25 1.91
N GLU A 55 -1.71 -18.87 2.80
CA GLU A 55 -2.97 -19.53 2.45
C GLU A 55 -4.04 -18.55 2.00
N PHE A 56 -3.99 -17.31 2.49
CA PHE A 56 -4.91 -16.20 2.16
C PHE A 56 -4.38 -15.25 1.08
N CYS A 57 -3.37 -15.63 0.31
CA CYS A 57 -2.76 -14.73 -0.69
C CYS A 57 -3.74 -14.33 -1.80
N TYR A 58 -4.15 -13.07 -1.81
CA TYR A 58 -5.08 -12.53 -2.81
C TYR A 58 -4.49 -12.50 -4.23
N ALA A 59 -3.17 -12.28 -4.34
CA ALA A 59 -2.47 -12.26 -5.63
C ALA A 59 -2.17 -13.67 -6.20
N GLY A 60 -2.47 -14.74 -5.43
CA GLY A 60 -2.26 -16.12 -5.87
C GLY A 60 -0.78 -16.47 -6.11
N CYS A 61 0.16 -15.75 -5.49
CA CYS A 61 1.59 -15.94 -5.68
C CYS A 61 2.05 -17.35 -5.37
N SER A 62 3.00 -17.88 -6.16
CA SER A 62 3.58 -19.22 -6.00
C SER A 62 5.06 -19.22 -6.35
N PRO A 63 5.84 -20.25 -5.97
CA PRO A 63 7.26 -20.36 -6.34
C PRO A 63 7.50 -20.40 -7.86
N THR A 64 6.49 -20.80 -8.64
CA THR A 64 6.51 -20.84 -10.11
C THR A 64 5.76 -19.69 -10.76
N GLY A 65 5.38 -18.68 -9.98
CA GLY A 65 4.73 -17.47 -10.48
C GLY A 65 5.62 -16.68 -11.45
N LYS A 66 5.01 -15.80 -12.22
CA LYS A 66 5.72 -14.98 -13.20
C LYS A 66 6.21 -13.69 -12.59
N HIS A 67 7.27 -13.13 -13.13
CA HIS A 67 7.69 -11.76 -12.92
C HIS A 67 7.09 -10.85 -13.99
N GLY A 68 6.80 -9.61 -13.62
CA GLY A 68 6.41 -8.56 -14.55
C GLY A 68 7.60 -8.02 -15.34
N ASP A 69 7.32 -7.38 -16.46
CA ASP A 69 8.30 -6.55 -17.16
C ASP A 69 8.42 -5.20 -16.45
N LEU A 70 9.62 -4.89 -15.98
CA LEU A 70 9.89 -3.70 -15.17
C LEU A 70 10.58 -2.57 -15.94
N THR A 71 10.79 -2.72 -17.24
CA THR A 71 11.63 -1.77 -18.02
C THR A 71 11.04 -1.30 -19.33
N SER A 72 10.16 -2.09 -19.97
CA SER A 72 9.73 -1.82 -21.35
C SER A 72 8.52 -0.87 -21.45
N TRP A 73 7.81 -0.60 -20.35
CA TRP A 73 6.58 0.20 -20.40
C TRP A 73 6.86 1.70 -20.48
N LYS A 74 6.18 2.40 -21.38
CA LYS A 74 6.32 3.84 -21.58
C LYS A 74 6.00 4.63 -20.29
N PHE A 75 4.98 4.23 -19.53
CA PHE A 75 4.58 4.95 -18.33
C PHE A 75 5.68 5.04 -17.27
N LEU A 76 6.58 4.05 -17.20
CA LEU A 76 7.71 4.06 -16.26
C LEU A 76 8.66 5.26 -16.44
N HIS A 77 8.63 5.90 -17.61
CA HIS A 77 9.43 7.08 -17.94
C HIS A 77 8.62 8.38 -17.93
N THR A 78 7.36 8.33 -17.56
CA THR A 78 6.44 9.48 -17.53
C THR A 78 5.85 9.72 -16.14
N MET A 79 6.43 9.10 -15.10
CA MET A 79 6.02 9.28 -13.71
C MET A 79 6.32 10.70 -13.23
N HIS A 80 5.40 11.27 -12.46
CA HIS A 80 5.61 12.58 -11.85
C HIS A 80 6.55 12.50 -10.63
N PRO A 81 7.39 13.54 -10.41
CA PRO A 81 8.17 13.62 -9.19
C PRO A 81 7.26 13.59 -7.95
N TYR A 82 7.73 12.92 -6.89
CA TYR A 82 7.06 12.77 -5.60
C TYR A 82 5.79 11.88 -5.62
N THR A 83 5.44 11.29 -6.77
CA THR A 83 4.48 10.18 -6.79
C THR A 83 5.01 9.03 -5.95
N GLU A 84 4.16 8.41 -5.15
CA GLU A 84 4.50 7.22 -4.40
C GLU A 84 4.16 5.96 -5.19
N VAL A 85 5.08 5.00 -5.18
CA VAL A 85 4.90 3.71 -5.83
C VAL A 85 5.10 2.63 -4.78
N ALA A 86 4.05 1.88 -4.47
CA ALA A 86 4.13 0.72 -3.60
C ALA A 86 4.32 -0.55 -4.42
N ILE A 87 5.39 -1.31 -4.15
CA ILE A 87 5.67 -2.58 -4.81
C ILE A 87 5.78 -3.73 -3.80
N ASN A 88 5.43 -4.93 -4.25
CA ASN A 88 5.70 -6.13 -3.49
C ASN A 88 7.16 -6.60 -3.70
N LEU A 89 7.91 -6.67 -2.61
CA LEU A 89 9.27 -7.23 -2.60
C LEU A 89 9.21 -8.71 -2.17
N GLN A 90 9.45 -9.58 -3.12
CA GLN A 90 9.37 -11.05 -2.94
C GLN A 90 10.68 -11.69 -3.36
N PHE A 91 10.92 -12.90 -2.90
CA PHE A 91 12.07 -13.70 -3.33
C PHE A 91 11.58 -14.98 -4.03
N PRO A 92 12.24 -15.31 -5.18
CA PRO A 92 13.30 -14.56 -5.86
C PRO A 92 12.79 -13.20 -6.38
N THR A 93 13.68 -12.19 -6.41
CA THR A 93 13.35 -10.88 -6.94
C THR A 93 13.16 -10.90 -8.46
N PRO A 94 12.29 -10.02 -9.02
CA PRO A 94 12.17 -9.92 -10.47
C PRO A 94 13.50 -9.53 -11.13
N PRO A 95 13.78 -10.02 -12.34
CA PRO A 95 14.83 -9.46 -13.19
C PRO A 95 14.63 -7.93 -13.35
N ASN A 96 15.72 -7.20 -13.48
CA ASN A 96 15.72 -5.74 -13.69
C ASN A 96 15.09 -4.92 -12.55
N LEU A 97 14.83 -5.49 -11.36
CA LEU A 97 14.34 -4.74 -10.20
C LEU A 97 15.25 -3.53 -9.89
N MET A 98 16.55 -3.70 -9.96
CA MET A 98 17.49 -2.61 -9.69
C MET A 98 17.40 -1.50 -10.74
N GLU A 99 17.25 -1.84 -12.00
CA GLU A 99 17.07 -0.88 -13.10
C GLU A 99 15.77 -0.08 -12.91
N PHE A 100 14.68 -0.76 -12.58
CA PHE A 100 13.41 -0.13 -12.22
C PHE A 100 13.59 0.88 -11.08
N LEU A 101 14.21 0.48 -9.97
CA LEU A 101 14.41 1.34 -8.81
C LEU A 101 15.28 2.57 -9.13
N TYR A 102 16.31 2.40 -9.95
CA TYR A 102 17.12 3.53 -10.42
C TYR A 102 16.34 4.47 -11.36
N THR A 103 15.48 3.93 -12.22
CA THR A 103 14.58 4.71 -13.08
C THR A 103 13.62 5.56 -12.25
N MET A 104 12.98 4.98 -11.23
CA MET A 104 12.10 5.69 -10.29
C MET A 104 12.87 6.80 -9.55
N LYS A 105 14.03 6.47 -9.00
CA LYS A 105 14.88 7.44 -8.30
C LYS A 105 15.30 8.62 -9.20
N ALA A 106 15.66 8.36 -10.46
CA ALA A 106 16.07 9.39 -11.40
C ALA A 106 14.94 10.41 -11.71
N GLN A 107 13.68 9.98 -11.57
CA GLN A 107 12.50 10.84 -11.74
C GLN A 107 12.01 11.44 -10.40
N ASN A 108 12.71 11.23 -9.28
CA ASN A 108 12.27 11.58 -7.94
C ASN A 108 10.94 10.94 -7.52
N VAL A 109 10.64 9.75 -8.03
CA VAL A 109 9.51 8.93 -7.61
C VAL A 109 9.89 8.19 -6.33
N PHE A 110 8.98 8.14 -5.37
CA PHE A 110 9.21 7.50 -4.07
C PHE A 110 8.71 6.06 -4.11
N VAL A 111 9.64 5.12 -4.01
CA VAL A 111 9.29 3.71 -3.98
C VAL A 111 9.18 3.22 -2.53
N ASN A 112 8.05 2.63 -2.18
CA ASN A 112 7.81 1.91 -0.94
C ASN A 112 7.75 0.41 -1.26
N VAL A 113 8.36 -0.43 -0.43
CA VAL A 113 8.36 -1.88 -0.62
C VAL A 113 7.56 -2.58 0.47
N THR A 114 6.73 -3.54 0.09
CA THR A 114 6.10 -4.46 1.04
C THR A 114 6.78 -5.81 0.98
N ILE A 115 7.35 -6.25 2.11
CA ILE A 115 8.04 -7.52 2.25
C ILE A 115 7.37 -8.37 3.34
N ASN A 116 7.29 -9.67 3.13
CA ASN A 116 6.79 -10.58 4.17
C ASN A 116 7.81 -10.71 5.31
N GLN A 117 7.36 -10.81 6.56
CA GLN A 117 8.20 -10.94 7.75
C GLN A 117 9.25 -12.06 7.62
N LYS A 118 8.87 -13.23 7.13
CA LYS A 118 9.80 -14.38 6.91
C LYS A 118 10.99 -13.99 6.03
N HIS A 119 10.72 -13.24 4.95
CA HIS A 119 11.78 -12.76 4.07
C HIS A 119 12.60 -11.65 4.74
N PHE A 120 11.93 -10.70 5.39
CA PHE A 120 12.57 -9.58 6.07
C PHE A 120 13.52 -10.06 7.19
N MET A 121 13.10 -11.03 8.00
CA MET A 121 13.90 -11.59 9.09
C MET A 121 15.03 -12.51 8.61
N SER A 122 15.00 -12.96 7.35
CA SER A 122 16.13 -13.69 6.77
C SER A 122 17.37 -12.80 6.64
N SER A 123 18.55 -13.37 6.81
CA SER A 123 19.83 -12.64 6.66
C SER A 123 19.95 -11.95 5.30
N TYR A 124 19.54 -12.63 4.22
CA TYR A 124 19.58 -12.05 2.88
C TYR A 124 18.57 -10.92 2.70
N GLY A 125 17.31 -11.12 3.09
CA GLY A 125 16.25 -10.13 2.93
C GLY A 125 16.54 -8.85 3.69
N ARG A 126 16.97 -8.98 4.95
CA ARG A 126 17.33 -7.81 5.78
C ARG A 126 18.51 -7.02 5.20
N GLN A 127 19.56 -7.72 4.74
CA GLN A 127 20.70 -7.06 4.09
C GLN A 127 20.30 -6.37 2.80
N PHE A 128 19.42 -7.00 2.00
CA PHE A 128 18.96 -6.42 0.75
C PHE A 128 18.10 -5.16 0.99
N VAL A 129 17.15 -5.19 1.93
CA VAL A 129 16.36 -4.01 2.31
C VAL A 129 17.27 -2.90 2.83
N LYS A 130 18.24 -3.22 3.67
CA LYS A 130 19.24 -2.26 4.18
C LYS A 130 20.05 -1.62 3.04
N PHE A 131 20.46 -2.41 2.07
CA PHE A 131 21.15 -1.90 0.87
C PHE A 131 20.26 -0.94 0.10
N LEU A 132 18.99 -1.30 -0.19
CA LEU A 132 18.05 -0.45 -0.91
C LEU A 132 17.80 0.88 -0.18
N ALA A 133 17.59 0.84 1.13
CA ALA A 133 17.41 2.03 1.96
C ALA A 133 18.66 2.92 1.98
N THR A 134 19.86 2.34 2.17
CA THR A 134 21.15 3.07 2.19
C THR A 134 21.44 3.74 0.84
N MET A 135 21.08 3.09 -0.26
CA MET A 135 21.20 3.64 -1.61
C MET A 135 20.09 4.65 -1.95
N ASN A 136 19.18 4.92 -1.02
CA ASN A 136 18.02 5.78 -1.21
C ASN A 136 17.19 5.38 -2.46
N LEU A 137 17.01 4.06 -2.65
CA LEU A 137 16.19 3.47 -3.70
C LEU A 137 14.77 3.18 -3.24
N ILE A 138 14.56 3.11 -1.92
CA ILE A 138 13.26 2.99 -1.28
C ILE A 138 13.12 4.03 -0.17
N LYS A 139 11.88 4.45 0.09
CA LYS A 139 11.54 5.44 1.11
C LYS A 139 10.81 4.83 2.31
N GLY A 140 9.94 3.88 2.08
CA GLY A 140 9.18 3.17 3.11
C GLY A 140 9.29 1.65 2.98
N ILE A 141 9.10 0.98 4.09
CA ILE A 141 9.13 -0.48 4.19
C ILE A 141 7.87 -0.93 4.91
N GLY A 142 7.00 -1.64 4.20
CA GLY A 142 5.87 -2.36 4.78
C GLY A 142 6.29 -3.80 5.11
N ILE A 143 6.05 -4.27 6.32
CA ILE A 143 6.34 -5.66 6.70
C ILE A 143 5.03 -6.38 6.96
N SER A 144 4.68 -7.32 6.06
CA SER A 144 3.50 -8.17 6.27
C SER A 144 3.75 -9.12 7.44
N LEU A 145 3.02 -8.92 8.54
CA LEU A 145 3.16 -9.63 9.81
C LEU A 145 2.83 -11.11 9.67
N ILE A 146 3.62 -11.95 10.35
CA ILE A 146 3.33 -13.37 10.60
C ILE A 146 3.21 -13.61 12.10
N ASP A 147 4.24 -13.24 12.86
CA ASP A 147 4.33 -13.44 14.31
C ASP A 147 5.16 -12.30 14.94
N PRO A 148 4.53 -11.39 15.69
CA PRO A 148 5.25 -10.28 16.30
C PRO A 148 6.16 -10.72 17.46
N THR A 149 6.01 -11.95 17.95
CA THR A 149 6.80 -12.49 19.07
C THR A 149 8.11 -13.13 18.61
N GLU A 150 8.35 -13.21 17.28
CA GLU A 150 9.62 -13.68 16.73
C GLU A 150 10.80 -12.88 17.31
N ASP A 151 11.81 -13.58 17.81
CA ASP A 151 12.96 -12.96 18.46
C ASP A 151 13.66 -11.92 17.57
N GLY A 152 13.84 -10.72 18.13
CA GLY A 152 14.45 -9.60 17.44
C GLY A 152 13.58 -8.90 16.37
N PHE A 153 12.31 -9.31 16.17
CA PHE A 153 11.43 -8.70 15.15
C PHE A 153 11.18 -7.21 15.42
N ILE A 154 10.79 -6.85 16.64
CA ILE A 154 10.49 -5.45 17.01
C ILE A 154 11.74 -4.56 16.79
N ASP A 155 12.91 -5.03 17.21
CA ASP A 155 14.18 -4.30 17.03
C ASP A 155 14.52 -4.15 15.55
N ALA A 156 14.26 -5.19 14.74
CA ALA A 156 14.49 -5.16 13.31
C ALA A 156 13.57 -4.15 12.60
N VAL A 157 12.29 -4.05 13.01
CA VAL A 157 11.34 -3.04 12.50
C VAL A 157 11.87 -1.62 12.81
N LYS A 158 12.33 -1.40 14.04
CA LYS A 158 12.83 -0.08 14.50
C LYS A 158 14.17 0.32 13.89
N GLU A 159 14.92 -0.60 13.28
CA GLU A 159 16.18 -0.25 12.59
C GLU A 159 15.97 0.74 11.44
N PHE A 160 14.76 0.79 10.87
CA PHE A 160 14.43 1.63 9.73
C PHE A 160 13.29 2.60 10.09
N PRO A 161 13.51 3.92 10.06
CA PRO A 161 12.55 4.91 10.60
C PRO A 161 11.19 4.93 9.87
N ASN A 162 11.16 4.57 8.58
CA ASN A 162 9.94 4.55 7.76
C ASN A 162 9.42 3.13 7.56
N THR A 163 9.43 2.33 8.61
CA THR A 163 8.86 0.98 8.59
C THR A 163 7.47 0.98 9.17
N VAL A 164 6.55 0.29 8.49
CA VAL A 164 5.16 0.10 8.88
C VAL A 164 4.86 -1.39 8.94
N VAL A 165 4.31 -1.87 10.04
CA VAL A 165 3.85 -3.25 10.15
C VAL A 165 2.48 -3.37 9.50
N HIS A 166 2.35 -4.25 8.51
CA HIS A 166 1.09 -4.52 7.82
C HIS A 166 0.39 -5.71 8.45
N VAL A 167 -0.86 -5.52 8.86
CA VAL A 167 -1.75 -6.57 9.35
C VAL A 167 -2.99 -6.66 8.49
N ILE A 168 -3.55 -7.86 8.35
CA ILE A 168 -4.78 -8.06 7.58
C ILE A 168 -5.92 -8.28 8.55
N ALA A 169 -6.96 -7.45 8.48
CA ALA A 169 -8.21 -7.65 9.20
C ALA A 169 -8.77 -9.07 8.88
N GLY A 170 -9.18 -9.81 9.89
CA GLY A 170 -9.61 -11.21 9.71
C GLY A 170 -8.48 -12.26 9.73
N VAL A 171 -7.19 -11.85 9.65
CA VAL A 171 -6.03 -12.76 9.78
C VAL A 171 -5.29 -12.52 11.09
N VAL A 172 -4.99 -11.25 11.39
CA VAL A 172 -4.27 -10.86 12.61
C VAL A 172 -5.03 -11.32 13.86
N LYS A 173 -4.28 -11.82 14.85
CA LYS A 173 -4.88 -12.23 16.14
C LYS A 173 -4.88 -11.06 17.11
N GLN A 174 -5.84 -11.06 18.01
CA GLN A 174 -5.88 -10.08 19.13
C GLN A 174 -4.57 -10.06 19.93
N ALA A 175 -4.03 -11.25 20.21
CA ALA A 175 -2.78 -11.36 20.97
C ALA A 175 -1.59 -10.70 20.23
N ASP A 176 -1.57 -10.75 18.89
CA ASP A 176 -0.52 -10.15 18.08
C ASP A 176 -0.56 -8.61 18.17
N ILE A 177 -1.77 -8.03 18.07
CA ILE A 177 -1.97 -6.59 18.23
C ILE A 177 -1.55 -6.15 19.64
N LYS A 178 -2.06 -6.83 20.67
CA LYS A 178 -1.71 -6.52 22.07
C LYS A 178 -0.22 -6.64 22.36
N TYR A 179 0.46 -7.59 21.73
CA TYR A 179 1.91 -7.72 21.88
C TYR A 179 2.68 -6.53 21.30
N MET A 180 2.17 -5.94 20.22
CA MET A 180 2.78 -4.80 19.53
C MET A 180 2.47 -3.45 20.19
N MET A 181 1.45 -3.35 21.05
CA MET A 181 1.07 -2.12 21.75
C MET A 181 2.23 -1.57 22.59
N ASP A 182 2.33 -0.24 22.69
CA ASP A 182 3.33 0.50 23.48
C ASP A 182 4.79 0.19 23.08
N LYS A 183 5.01 -0.17 21.80
CA LYS A 183 6.34 -0.44 21.26
C LYS A 183 6.79 0.58 20.20
N ASP A 184 6.16 1.76 20.13
CA ASP A 184 6.46 2.81 19.16
C ASP A 184 6.51 2.27 17.72
N LEU A 185 5.49 1.52 17.32
CA LEU A 185 5.36 0.96 15.98
C LEU A 185 4.31 1.74 15.18
N LYS A 186 4.52 1.77 13.85
CA LYS A 186 3.52 2.23 12.88
C LYS A 186 2.78 1.00 12.33
N LEU A 187 1.47 1.08 12.26
CA LEU A 187 0.60 -0.02 11.86
C LEU A 187 -0.22 0.38 10.63
N LEU A 188 -0.26 -0.47 9.61
CA LEU A 188 -1.21 -0.40 8.51
C LEU A 188 -2.15 -1.60 8.56
N ILE A 189 -3.44 -1.32 8.67
CA ILE A 189 -4.49 -2.33 8.66
C ILE A 189 -5.02 -2.45 7.22
N LEU A 190 -4.85 -3.63 6.65
CA LEU A 190 -5.35 -4.00 5.33
C LEU A 190 -6.65 -4.79 5.47
N GLY A 191 -7.61 -4.52 4.61
CA GLY A 191 -8.84 -5.30 4.55
C GLY A 191 -8.59 -6.72 4.03
N TYR A 192 -9.44 -7.65 4.45
CA TYR A 192 -9.42 -9.03 3.95
C TYR A 192 -9.95 -9.11 2.53
N LYS A 193 -9.11 -9.58 1.60
CA LYS A 193 -9.45 -9.63 0.16
C LYS A 193 -9.97 -11.01 -0.25
N HIS A 194 -11.23 -11.07 -0.71
CA HIS A 194 -11.89 -12.27 -1.27
C HIS A 194 -11.44 -12.51 -2.73
N LYS A 195 -10.12 -12.69 -2.95
CA LYS A 195 -9.52 -12.88 -4.27
C LYS A 195 -8.38 -13.91 -4.19
N GLY A 196 -8.08 -14.59 -5.29
CA GLY A 196 -7.03 -15.61 -5.32
C GLY A 196 -7.27 -16.70 -4.29
N ARG A 197 -6.22 -17.12 -3.55
CA ARG A 197 -6.37 -18.10 -2.46
C ARG A 197 -7.19 -17.57 -1.28
N GLY A 198 -7.29 -16.26 -1.10
CA GLY A 198 -8.13 -15.66 -0.06
C GLY A 198 -9.60 -16.06 -0.16
N THR A 199 -10.13 -16.32 -1.38
CA THR A 199 -11.51 -16.79 -1.57
C THR A 199 -11.73 -18.17 -0.95
N GLU A 200 -10.82 -19.10 -1.19
CA GLU A 200 -10.95 -20.47 -0.65
C GLU A 200 -10.63 -20.52 0.85
N PHE A 201 -9.66 -19.74 1.28
CA PHE A 201 -9.34 -19.60 2.70
C PHE A 201 -10.55 -19.05 3.49
N TYR A 202 -11.23 -18.03 2.95
CA TYR A 202 -12.46 -17.50 3.57
C TYR A 202 -13.55 -18.56 3.71
N LYS A 203 -13.82 -19.34 2.65
CA LYS A 203 -14.84 -20.40 2.70
C LYS A 203 -14.60 -21.40 3.83
N ASN A 204 -13.34 -21.72 4.07
CA ASN A 204 -12.94 -22.69 5.09
C ASN A 204 -12.82 -22.11 6.50
N HIS A 205 -12.70 -20.78 6.64
CA HIS A 205 -12.42 -20.10 7.92
C HIS A 205 -13.35 -18.91 8.18
N MET A 206 -14.51 -18.83 7.50
CA MET A 206 -15.42 -17.67 7.51
C MET A 206 -15.69 -17.16 8.93
N SER A 207 -16.15 -18.04 9.83
CA SER A 207 -16.50 -17.63 11.22
C SER A 207 -15.31 -17.08 12.00
N ASP A 208 -14.09 -17.59 11.78
CA ASP A 208 -12.87 -17.10 12.44
C ASP A 208 -12.45 -15.73 11.87
N ILE A 209 -12.52 -15.58 10.55
CA ILE A 209 -12.20 -14.32 9.88
C ILE A 209 -13.17 -13.21 10.28
N GLU A 210 -14.47 -13.48 10.25
CA GLU A 210 -15.49 -12.51 10.64
C GLU A 210 -15.40 -12.15 12.12
N ALA A 211 -15.14 -13.11 13.01
CA ALA A 211 -14.92 -12.85 14.41
C ALA A 211 -13.71 -11.95 14.68
N LYS A 212 -12.62 -12.12 13.91
CA LYS A 212 -11.43 -11.27 14.03
C LYS A 212 -11.68 -9.86 13.48
N ILE A 213 -12.38 -9.72 12.35
CA ILE A 213 -12.79 -8.42 11.82
C ILE A 213 -13.66 -7.69 12.82
N TYR A 214 -14.71 -8.35 13.33
CA TYR A 214 -15.60 -7.78 14.35
C TYR A 214 -14.85 -7.37 15.60
N PHE A 215 -13.95 -8.24 16.09
CA PHE A 215 -13.13 -7.91 17.26
C PHE A 215 -12.27 -6.66 17.01
N LEU A 216 -11.60 -6.57 15.87
CA LEU A 216 -10.77 -5.42 15.52
C LEU A 216 -11.63 -4.16 15.38
N GLU A 217 -12.77 -4.26 14.72
CA GLU A 217 -13.76 -3.18 14.59
C GLU A 217 -14.15 -2.59 15.94
N GLN A 218 -14.42 -3.44 16.93
CA GLN A 218 -14.86 -3.00 18.26
C GLN A 218 -13.75 -2.35 19.11
N ASN A 219 -12.48 -2.64 18.82
CA ASN A 219 -11.37 -2.23 19.68
C ASN A 219 -10.37 -1.29 19.02
N ILE A 220 -10.48 -1.03 17.70
CA ILE A 220 -9.45 -0.33 16.95
C ILE A 220 -9.19 1.10 17.42
N MET A 221 -10.22 1.81 17.87
CA MET A 221 -10.09 3.17 18.39
C MET A 221 -9.27 3.20 19.69
N GLU A 222 -9.51 2.24 20.60
CA GLU A 222 -8.70 2.08 21.82
C GLU A 222 -7.26 1.67 21.47
N TYR A 223 -7.09 0.75 20.52
CA TYR A 223 -5.77 0.24 20.16
C TYR A 223 -4.90 1.28 19.42
N ALA A 224 -5.52 2.19 18.68
CA ALA A 224 -4.79 3.22 17.92
C ALA A 224 -3.92 4.09 18.83
N ASP A 225 -4.35 4.38 20.05
CA ASP A 225 -3.62 5.19 21.04
C ASP A 225 -2.29 4.56 21.49
N HIS A 226 -2.11 3.25 21.25
CA HIS A 226 -0.92 2.48 21.65
C HIS A 226 0.12 2.34 20.52
N PHE A 227 -0.11 2.97 19.35
CA PHE A 227 0.81 2.97 18.21
C PHE A 227 1.23 4.38 17.85
N GLU A 228 2.41 4.52 17.25
CA GLU A 228 2.88 5.81 16.76
C GLU A 228 1.96 6.36 15.65
N VAL A 229 1.54 5.48 14.75
CA VAL A 229 0.58 5.75 13.66
C VAL A 229 -0.23 4.49 13.41
N VAL A 230 -1.54 4.66 13.22
CA VAL A 230 -2.42 3.63 12.65
C VAL A 230 -3.04 4.18 11.36
N SER A 231 -2.88 3.43 10.28
CA SER A 231 -3.48 3.74 8.98
C SER A 231 -4.24 2.53 8.42
N PHE A 232 -5.06 2.77 7.40
CA PHE A 232 -5.97 1.77 6.84
C PHE A 232 -5.93 1.86 5.31
N ASP A 233 -6.07 0.71 4.62
CA ASP A 233 -6.48 0.74 3.23
C ASP A 233 -8.00 0.96 3.11
N ASN A 234 -8.49 1.34 1.93
CA ASN A 234 -9.91 1.61 1.71
C ASN A 234 -10.82 0.42 2.02
N LEU A 235 -10.33 -0.80 1.82
CA LEU A 235 -11.08 -2.01 2.16
C LEU A 235 -11.22 -2.19 3.67
N ALA A 236 -10.16 -1.93 4.43
CA ALA A 236 -10.20 -1.98 5.89
C ALA A 236 -11.11 -0.89 6.47
N LEU A 237 -11.09 0.34 5.91
CA LEU A 237 -12.02 1.40 6.30
C LEU A 237 -13.49 0.94 6.21
N LYS A 238 -13.83 0.27 5.09
CA LYS A 238 -15.17 -0.28 4.86
C LYS A 238 -15.49 -1.45 5.78
N GLN A 239 -14.58 -2.41 5.94
CA GLN A 239 -14.80 -3.60 6.78
C GLN A 239 -14.87 -3.32 8.28
N LEU A 240 -14.20 -2.26 8.73
CA LEU A 240 -14.18 -1.84 10.14
C LEU A 240 -15.15 -0.69 10.45
N HIS A 241 -15.96 -0.28 9.47
CA HIS A 241 -16.94 0.81 9.57
C HIS A 241 -16.33 2.08 10.19
N MET A 242 -15.14 2.46 9.68
CA MET A 242 -14.38 3.58 10.27
C MET A 242 -15.12 4.92 10.13
N GLY A 243 -15.89 5.13 9.04
CA GLY A 243 -16.72 6.32 8.86
C GLY A 243 -17.77 6.52 9.96
N ASP A 244 -18.25 5.43 10.58
CA ASP A 244 -19.24 5.50 11.68
C ASP A 244 -18.58 5.82 13.04
N LYS A 245 -17.25 5.83 13.13
CA LYS A 245 -16.47 5.96 14.37
C LYS A 245 -15.84 7.35 14.54
N LEU A 246 -15.75 8.11 13.47
CA LEU A 246 -15.16 9.44 13.43
C LEU A 246 -16.27 10.48 13.25
N SER A 247 -16.07 11.70 13.73
CA SER A 247 -16.94 12.83 13.39
C SER A 247 -16.76 13.21 11.91
N ASP A 248 -17.70 13.95 11.36
CA ASP A 248 -17.64 14.41 9.96
C ASP A 248 -16.34 15.21 9.71
N GLU A 249 -15.95 16.08 10.66
CA GLU A 249 -14.72 16.88 10.56
C GLU A 249 -13.45 16.01 10.61
N GLU A 250 -13.42 14.98 11.47
CA GLU A 250 -12.30 14.03 11.54
C GLU A 250 -12.23 13.20 10.26
N TRP A 251 -13.39 12.76 9.74
CA TRP A 251 -13.46 11.98 8.52
C TRP A 251 -12.94 12.76 7.30
N GLU A 252 -13.31 14.02 7.14
CA GLU A 252 -12.81 14.89 6.05
C GLU A 252 -11.29 15.05 6.07
N VAL A 253 -10.68 15.11 7.25
CA VAL A 253 -9.21 15.20 7.39
C VAL A 253 -8.52 13.85 7.13
N PHE A 254 -9.17 12.76 7.52
CA PHE A 254 -8.58 11.43 7.52
C PHE A 254 -8.75 10.69 6.18
N TYR A 255 -9.91 10.87 5.52
CA TYR A 255 -10.26 10.11 4.33
C TYR A 255 -9.73 10.76 3.06
N ALA A 256 -8.80 10.08 2.40
CA ALA A 256 -8.16 10.57 1.17
C ALA A 256 -8.95 10.31 -0.12
N GLY A 257 -10.16 9.74 -0.03
CA GLY A 257 -11.00 9.36 -1.16
C GLY A 257 -10.96 7.86 -1.50
N ASP A 258 -11.90 7.45 -2.34
CA ASP A 258 -12.01 6.06 -2.81
C ASP A 258 -10.86 5.67 -3.76
N ASP A 259 -10.71 4.35 -3.99
CA ASP A 259 -9.81 3.83 -5.02
C ASP A 259 -10.12 4.52 -6.36
N GLY A 260 -9.08 4.94 -7.07
CA GLY A 260 -9.19 5.66 -8.34
C GLY A 260 -9.25 7.19 -8.20
N THR A 261 -9.46 7.76 -7.01
CA THR A 261 -9.48 9.22 -6.81
C THR A 261 -8.07 9.81 -6.87
N VAL A 262 -7.14 9.25 -6.09
CA VAL A 262 -5.73 9.70 -6.00
C VAL A 262 -4.74 8.59 -6.24
N THR A 263 -5.20 7.35 -6.29
CA THR A 263 -4.39 6.14 -6.44
C THR A 263 -5.03 5.17 -7.43
N PHE A 264 -4.22 4.31 -8.06
CA PHE A 264 -4.72 3.19 -8.85
C PHE A 264 -3.71 2.04 -8.86
N TYR A 265 -4.15 0.90 -9.38
CA TYR A 265 -3.40 -0.35 -9.39
C TYR A 265 -2.84 -0.68 -10.78
N ILE A 266 -1.59 -1.13 -10.82
CA ILE A 266 -0.89 -1.56 -12.04
C ILE A 266 -0.38 -2.99 -11.85
N ASP A 267 -0.69 -3.88 -12.77
CA ASP A 267 -0.23 -5.27 -12.79
C ASP A 267 0.76 -5.48 -13.93
N LEU A 268 2.06 -5.41 -13.64
CA LEU A 268 3.12 -5.63 -14.62
C LEU A 268 3.26 -7.08 -15.06
N VAL A 269 2.71 -8.03 -14.27
CA VAL A 269 2.74 -9.45 -14.61
C VAL A 269 1.77 -9.77 -15.75
N ASN A 270 0.60 -9.12 -15.72
CA ASN A 270 -0.45 -9.29 -16.73
C ASN A 270 -0.47 -8.15 -17.77
N GLY A 271 0.33 -7.08 -17.58
CA GLY A 271 0.38 -5.93 -18.49
C GLY A 271 -0.92 -5.11 -18.46
N THR A 272 -1.55 -4.99 -17.30
CA THR A 272 -2.83 -4.29 -17.13
C THR A 272 -2.80 -3.29 -15.99
N PHE A 273 -3.78 -2.38 -15.98
CA PHE A 273 -4.06 -1.50 -14.84
C PHE A 273 -5.55 -1.47 -14.54
N ALA A 274 -5.91 -1.05 -13.34
CA ALA A 274 -7.28 -1.01 -12.86
C ALA A 274 -7.41 0.03 -11.73
N ARG A 275 -8.64 0.37 -11.36
CA ARG A 275 -8.94 1.26 -10.24
C ARG A 275 -8.31 0.74 -8.93
N SER A 276 -8.44 -0.56 -8.68
CA SER A 276 -7.83 -1.23 -7.52
C SER A 276 -7.41 -2.67 -7.85
N SER A 277 -6.68 -3.31 -6.95
CA SER A 277 -6.32 -4.73 -7.08
C SER A 277 -7.54 -5.68 -7.03
N LEU A 278 -8.71 -5.19 -6.63
CA LEU A 278 -9.97 -5.95 -6.55
C LEU A 278 -10.92 -5.69 -7.71
N SER A 279 -10.63 -4.70 -8.56
CA SER A 279 -11.48 -4.36 -9.71
C SER A 279 -11.69 -5.57 -10.62
N GLU A 280 -12.87 -5.68 -11.18
CA GLU A 280 -13.21 -6.67 -12.23
C GLU A 280 -12.76 -6.15 -13.61
N ILE A 281 -12.82 -4.83 -13.82
CA ILE A 281 -12.40 -4.18 -15.05
C ILE A 281 -10.91 -3.94 -15.02
N HIS A 282 -10.21 -4.41 -16.05
CA HIS A 282 -8.79 -4.22 -16.25
C HIS A 282 -8.52 -3.69 -17.65
N TYR A 283 -7.67 -2.69 -17.75
CA TYR A 283 -7.29 -2.04 -19.01
C TYR A 283 -5.86 -2.44 -19.40
N PRO A 284 -5.55 -2.65 -20.68
CA PRO A 284 -4.18 -2.93 -21.11
C PRO A 284 -3.29 -1.69 -20.94
N ILE A 285 -2.06 -1.87 -20.43
CA ILE A 285 -1.09 -0.77 -20.32
C ILE A 285 -0.72 -0.24 -21.70
N GLY A 286 -0.36 -1.10 -22.65
CA GLY A 286 0.04 -0.71 -24.01
C GLY A 286 1.13 0.37 -24.00
N GLU A 287 0.96 1.39 -24.85
CA GLU A 287 1.85 2.54 -25.01
C GLU A 287 1.39 3.78 -24.23
N LEU A 288 0.54 3.60 -23.19
CA LEU A 288 0.01 4.71 -22.42
C LEU A 288 1.08 5.31 -21.49
N THR A 289 0.99 6.61 -21.28
CA THR A 289 1.68 7.33 -20.21
C THR A 289 0.94 7.12 -18.87
N ILE A 290 1.58 7.49 -17.76
CA ILE A 290 0.93 7.41 -16.45
C ILE A 290 -0.33 8.27 -16.38
N ASP A 291 -0.32 9.46 -17.00
CA ASP A 291 -1.45 10.37 -17.03
C ASP A 291 -2.61 9.82 -17.87
N GLU A 292 -2.31 9.24 -19.03
CA GLU A 292 -3.32 8.60 -19.88
C GLU A 292 -3.97 7.42 -19.17
N MET A 293 -3.21 6.62 -18.40
CA MET A 293 -3.75 5.55 -17.56
C MET A 293 -4.66 6.11 -16.46
N PHE A 294 -4.21 7.15 -15.76
CA PHE A 294 -4.99 7.77 -14.69
C PHE A 294 -6.29 8.39 -15.21
N GLN A 295 -6.27 9.04 -16.39
CA GLN A 295 -7.47 9.57 -17.03
C GLN A 295 -8.50 8.49 -17.38
N VAL A 296 -8.08 7.28 -17.74
CA VAL A 296 -9.00 6.15 -17.94
C VAL A 296 -9.69 5.80 -16.63
N ILE A 297 -8.94 5.73 -15.52
CA ILE A 297 -9.50 5.45 -14.20
C ILE A 297 -10.44 6.55 -13.72
N GLN A 298 -10.09 7.82 -13.92
CA GLN A 298 -10.96 8.96 -13.56
C GLN A 298 -12.31 8.90 -14.27
N LYS A 299 -12.33 8.56 -15.56
CA LYS A 299 -13.59 8.38 -16.32
C LYS A 299 -14.42 7.21 -15.81
N GLU A 300 -13.81 6.12 -15.34
CA GLU A 300 -14.53 5.00 -14.71
C GLU A 300 -15.26 5.48 -13.45
N VAL A 301 -14.55 6.23 -12.57
CA VAL A 301 -15.12 6.79 -11.34
C VAL A 301 -16.27 7.75 -11.63
N GLU A 302 -16.11 8.68 -12.58
CA GLU A 302 -17.16 9.64 -12.97
C GLU A 302 -18.41 8.95 -13.49
N ASN A 303 -18.28 7.90 -14.30
CA ASN A 303 -19.41 7.15 -14.85
C ASN A 303 -20.22 6.44 -13.75
N GLU A 304 -19.55 5.80 -12.77
CA GLU A 304 -20.22 5.16 -11.64
C GLU A 304 -21.01 6.16 -10.79
N THR A 305 -20.44 7.36 -10.54
CA THR A 305 -21.10 8.41 -9.77
C THR A 305 -22.36 8.93 -10.49
N THR A 306 -22.31 8.99 -11.82
CA THR A 306 -23.44 9.47 -12.63
C THR A 306 -24.58 8.43 -12.71
N GLU A 307 -24.28 7.15 -12.65
CA GLU A 307 -25.31 6.07 -12.65
C GLU A 307 -26.02 5.93 -11.30
N LEU A 308 -25.43 6.43 -10.21
CA LEU A 308 -25.99 6.36 -8.86
C LEU A 308 -26.78 7.63 -8.45
N SER A 309 -26.69 8.71 -9.23
CA SER A 309 -27.40 9.98 -9.04
C SER A 309 -28.71 10.03 -9.84
#